data_07639241035b72ed442b47c2b9ecff1b
#
_entry.id   07639241035b72ed442b47c2b9ecff1b
#
_cell.length_a   1.000
_cell.length_b   1.000
_cell.length_c   1.000
_cell.angle_alpha   90.00
_cell.angle_beta   90.00
_cell.angle_gamma   90.00
#
_symmetry.space_group_name_H-M   'P 1'
#
loop_
_entity.id
_entity.type
_entity.pdbx_description
1 polymer ?
#
loop_
_entity_poly.entity_id
_entity_poly.type
_entity_poly.pdbx_seq_one_letter_code
_entity_poly.pdbx_strand_id
1 'polypeptide(L)'
;MNHSARRPNGLPSPNLSSPHLQLSHGKRFLRIVAVLVVCIYVAGCASFRERAPSPDFQPCNDSLIKTRDGWLLGVRHYRPKHPDPSKLPVILCHGLGLNATFWTITDNHLPQQLTLAGYEVFVYDARSSGNSTPEKFARVNNFLRNTPLPERGERSWTTDDQAYYDIPAVLEHVRKRTGHEQVNWIGHSLGGMLMFTFLEEHPERHRIANFVGMGSTAVVFPTKDSKEMARANIGLCLLSKVASTSRLGRPMRFGRPPGLAYIDRFYYTRDNVESLTVDRFYGYTLEDPGAGALKQLQPYLGKGQFLSADGKTDYSANLDKIVTPTLFIAGQGDVMADIQSKRWTFDHLSSTDKTFMVFGKSTGYALNYGHCDLVWAKSAPQEIFPEIVKWLDQRQHVVASPQVVRQEVTNNSGQNPYVRLKSPQTIELPLQIVVGEGRVKVR
;
A
#
# COMPACT_ATOMS: atom_id res chain seq x y z
N MET A 1 37.12 -66.35 -59.89
CA MET A 1 37.89 -66.87 -58.73
C MET A 1 37.24 -66.34 -57.48
N ASN A 2 36.70 -67.33 -56.71
CA ASN A 2 36.04 -67.15 -55.45
C ASN A 2 37.03 -66.76 -54.33
N HIS A 3 36.67 -65.79 -53.45
CA HIS A 3 37.05 -65.89 -52.05
C HIS A 3 35.94 -65.22 -51.18
N SER A 4 35.24 -66.13 -50.50
CA SER A 4 34.37 -65.88 -49.37
C SER A 4 35.18 -65.51 -48.14
N ALA A 5 34.82 -64.46 -47.42
CA ALA A 5 35.30 -64.23 -46.06
C ALA A 5 34.14 -64.21 -45.07
N ARG A 6 34.20 -65.12 -44.11
CA ARG A 6 33.26 -65.36 -43.01
C ARG A 6 33.29 -64.19 -42.02
N ARG A 7 32.10 -63.79 -41.52
CA ARG A 7 31.93 -62.92 -40.32
C ARG A 7 32.02 -63.80 -39.04
N PRO A 8 32.66 -63.27 -37.97
CA PRO A 8 32.59 -63.94 -36.66
C PRO A 8 31.32 -63.45 -35.90
N ASN A 9 30.73 -64.39 -35.20
CA ASN A 9 29.57 -64.21 -34.29
C ASN A 9 30.00 -63.54 -32.98
N GLY A 10 29.04 -62.77 -32.41
CA GLY A 10 28.88 -62.62 -30.97
C GLY A 10 29.18 -61.22 -30.37
N LEU A 11 28.19 -60.32 -30.39
CA LEU A 11 28.12 -59.33 -29.40
C LEU A 11 26.70 -59.35 -28.76
N PRO A 12 26.61 -59.30 -27.41
CA PRO A 12 25.32 -59.36 -26.75
C PRO A 12 24.54 -58.02 -26.95
N SER A 13 23.23 -58.10 -27.14
CA SER A 13 22.31 -57.03 -27.27
C SER A 13 22.23 -56.21 -25.96
N PRO A 14 22.20 -54.86 -25.99
CA PRO A 14 21.93 -54.07 -24.78
C PRO A 14 20.48 -54.22 -24.36
N ASN A 15 20.28 -54.64 -23.12
CA ASN A 15 18.99 -54.63 -22.44
C ASN A 15 18.44 -53.19 -22.39
N LEU A 16 17.43 -52.91 -23.20
CA LEU A 16 16.60 -51.74 -23.09
C LEU A 16 15.71 -51.88 -21.83
N SER A 17 16.21 -51.41 -20.70
CA SER A 17 15.40 -51.21 -19.52
C SER A 17 14.32 -50.14 -19.84
N SER A 18 13.07 -50.56 -19.70
CA SER A 18 11.86 -49.80 -20.04
C SER A 18 11.79 -48.43 -19.36
N PRO A 19 11.42 -47.37 -20.09
CA PRO A 19 11.30 -45.99 -19.53
C PRO A 19 10.13 -45.81 -18.54
N HIS A 20 9.31 -46.84 -18.35
CA HIS A 20 8.10 -46.75 -17.48
C HIS A 20 8.38 -46.73 -15.97
N LEU A 21 9.57 -47.19 -15.51
CA LEU A 21 9.89 -47.22 -14.07
C LEU A 21 10.37 -45.85 -13.54
N GLN A 22 11.02 -45.01 -14.36
CA GLN A 22 11.52 -43.67 -13.92
C GLN A 22 10.41 -42.65 -13.78
N LEU A 23 9.33 -42.74 -14.55
CA LEU A 23 8.18 -41.82 -14.46
C LEU A 23 7.35 -42.04 -13.17
N SER A 24 7.37 -43.23 -12.59
CA SER A 24 6.63 -43.54 -11.37
C SER A 24 7.27 -42.94 -10.11
N HIS A 25 8.59 -42.86 -10.06
CA HIS A 25 9.33 -42.31 -8.92
C HIS A 25 9.24 -40.79 -8.86
N GLY A 26 9.31 -40.11 -9.99
CA GLY A 26 9.11 -38.66 -10.07
C GLY A 26 7.72 -38.22 -9.64
N LYS A 27 6.67 -38.92 -10.05
CA LYS A 27 5.28 -38.65 -9.63
C LYS A 27 5.04 -38.96 -8.16
N ARG A 28 5.67 -40.00 -7.59
CA ARG A 28 5.60 -40.28 -6.15
C ARG A 28 6.36 -39.23 -5.33
N PHE A 29 7.54 -38.82 -5.76
CA PHE A 29 8.33 -37.77 -5.13
C PHE A 29 7.56 -36.45 -5.12
N LEU A 30 6.98 -36.06 -6.26
CA LEU A 30 6.15 -34.82 -6.36
C LEU A 30 4.93 -34.88 -5.44
N ARG A 31 4.29 -36.03 -5.31
CA ARG A 31 3.16 -36.23 -4.38
C ARG A 31 3.58 -36.15 -2.92
N ILE A 32 4.72 -36.72 -2.55
CA ILE A 32 5.28 -36.64 -1.19
C ILE A 32 5.63 -35.19 -0.85
N VAL A 33 6.29 -34.47 -1.76
CA VAL A 33 6.61 -33.04 -1.59
C VAL A 33 5.33 -32.21 -1.47
N ALA A 34 4.34 -32.47 -2.30
CA ALA A 34 3.05 -31.78 -2.21
C ALA A 34 2.33 -32.03 -0.87
N VAL A 35 2.32 -33.28 -0.39
CA VAL A 35 1.75 -33.67 0.91
C VAL A 35 2.53 -33.03 2.06
N LEU A 36 3.86 -33.04 2.02
CA LEU A 36 4.71 -32.39 3.01
C LEU A 36 4.47 -30.85 3.05
N VAL A 37 4.36 -30.20 1.90
CA VAL A 37 4.03 -28.78 1.80
C VAL A 37 2.64 -28.51 2.39
N VAL A 38 1.64 -29.36 2.10
CA VAL A 38 0.30 -29.26 2.68
C VAL A 38 0.32 -29.51 4.19
N CYS A 39 1.07 -30.51 4.68
CA CYS A 39 1.19 -30.78 6.12
C CYS A 39 1.90 -29.65 6.86
N ILE A 40 2.97 -29.08 6.31
CA ILE A 40 3.67 -27.91 6.87
C ILE A 40 2.72 -26.70 6.87
N TYR A 41 1.93 -26.54 5.83
CA TYR A 41 0.96 -25.45 5.72
C TYR A 41 -0.17 -25.60 6.76
N VAL A 42 -0.73 -26.81 6.92
CA VAL A 42 -1.81 -27.10 7.89
C VAL A 42 -1.28 -27.00 9.32
N ALA A 43 -0.10 -27.54 9.63
CA ALA A 43 0.53 -27.41 10.95
C ALA A 43 0.86 -25.95 11.29
N GLY A 44 1.30 -25.17 10.28
CA GLY A 44 1.54 -23.74 10.41
C GLY A 44 0.29 -22.92 10.69
N CYS A 45 -0.85 -23.29 10.13
CA CYS A 45 -2.13 -22.60 10.37
C CYS A 45 -2.74 -22.90 11.75
N ALA A 46 -2.46 -24.07 12.34
CA ALA A 46 -3.06 -24.50 13.61
C ALA A 46 -2.40 -23.91 14.86
N SER A 47 -1.17 -23.38 14.76
CA SER A 47 -0.37 -23.02 15.94
C SER A 47 -0.21 -21.52 16.20
N PHE A 48 -0.86 -20.64 15.43
CA PHE A 48 -0.71 -19.19 15.62
C PHE A 48 -2.02 -18.50 16.01
N ARG A 49 -2.18 -18.32 17.31
CA ARG A 49 -2.93 -17.16 17.84
C ARG A 49 -2.10 -15.93 17.50
N GLU A 50 -2.65 -15.10 16.65
CA GLU A 50 -2.17 -13.77 16.31
C GLU A 50 -1.70 -13.05 17.60
N ARG A 51 -0.41 -12.75 17.73
CA ARG A 51 -0.02 -11.64 18.60
C ARG A 51 -0.43 -10.41 17.83
N ALA A 52 -1.60 -9.91 18.17
CA ALA A 52 -2.09 -8.62 17.72
C ALA A 52 -0.97 -7.57 17.82
N PRO A 53 -0.87 -6.63 16.90
CA PRO A 53 -0.11 -5.41 17.13
C PRO A 53 -0.55 -4.85 18.47
N SER A 54 0.35 -4.17 19.19
CA SER A 54 0.20 -3.73 20.57
C SER A 54 -1.24 -3.78 21.12
N PRO A 55 -1.57 -4.59 22.13
CA PRO A 55 -2.94 -4.72 22.65
C PRO A 55 -3.54 -3.38 23.08
N ASP A 56 -2.71 -2.39 23.32
CA ASP A 56 -3.10 -1.06 23.78
C ASP A 56 -3.49 -0.11 22.64
N PHE A 57 -3.26 -0.50 21.36
CA PHE A 57 -3.56 0.33 20.21
C PHE A 57 -4.36 -0.44 19.16
N GLN A 58 -5.67 -0.52 19.41
CA GLN A 58 -6.63 -1.14 18.49
C GLN A 58 -7.44 -0.08 17.75
N PRO A 59 -7.88 -0.36 16.51
CA PRO A 59 -8.81 0.53 15.84
C PRO A 59 -10.10 0.65 16.67
N CYS A 60 -10.63 1.84 16.76
CA CYS A 60 -11.92 2.07 17.42
C CYS A 60 -13.10 1.60 16.56
N ASN A 61 -12.87 1.42 15.26
CA ASN A 61 -13.87 0.93 14.32
C ASN A 61 -13.21 0.29 13.09
N ASP A 62 -13.72 -0.88 12.69
CA ASP A 62 -13.45 -1.52 11.41
C ASP A 62 -14.71 -1.44 10.55
N SER A 63 -14.58 -1.00 9.31
CA SER A 63 -15.69 -0.83 8.38
C SER A 63 -15.39 -1.50 7.05
N LEU A 64 -16.43 -1.99 6.39
CA LEU A 64 -16.39 -2.33 4.96
C LEU A 64 -17.14 -1.25 4.20
N ILE A 65 -16.45 -0.59 3.29
CA ILE A 65 -17.02 0.48 2.47
C ILE A 65 -17.12 0.03 1.01
N LYS A 66 -18.18 0.46 0.33
CA LYS A 66 -18.45 0.04 -1.05
C LYS A 66 -17.95 1.07 -2.03
N THR A 67 -17.17 0.65 -3.04
CA THR A 67 -16.80 1.46 -4.20
C THR A 67 -17.92 1.47 -5.25
N ARG A 68 -17.87 2.43 -6.17
CA ARG A 68 -18.87 2.53 -7.25
C ARG A 68 -18.85 1.33 -8.20
N ASP A 69 -17.70 0.68 -8.37
CA ASP A 69 -17.50 -0.50 -9.22
C ASP A 69 -17.71 -1.83 -8.49
N GLY A 70 -18.24 -1.79 -7.24
CA GLY A 70 -18.72 -2.96 -6.50
C GLY A 70 -17.66 -3.73 -5.71
N TRP A 71 -16.61 -3.08 -5.28
CA TRP A 71 -15.69 -3.59 -4.27
C TRP A 71 -16.13 -3.20 -2.87
N LEU A 72 -15.84 -4.05 -1.91
CA LEU A 72 -15.85 -3.75 -0.48
C LEU A 72 -14.42 -3.55 -0.02
N LEU A 73 -14.09 -2.36 0.50
CA LEU A 73 -12.78 -2.05 1.03
C LEU A 73 -12.80 -2.08 2.55
N GLY A 74 -11.82 -2.74 3.16
CA GLY A 74 -11.62 -2.73 4.60
C GLY A 74 -11.00 -1.40 5.05
N VAL A 75 -11.59 -0.73 6.02
CA VAL A 75 -11.07 0.52 6.59
C VAL A 75 -11.01 0.40 8.10
N ARG A 76 -9.84 0.68 8.68
CA ARG A 76 -9.59 0.76 10.12
C ARG A 76 -9.49 2.20 10.53
N HIS A 77 -10.26 2.59 11.55
CA HIS A 77 -10.26 3.94 12.09
C HIS A 77 -9.61 3.96 13.47
N TYR A 78 -8.56 4.75 13.61
CA TYR A 78 -7.85 4.99 14.87
C TYR A 78 -8.15 6.41 15.33
N ARG A 79 -8.74 6.53 16.51
CA ARG A 79 -9.17 7.80 17.07
C ARG A 79 -8.28 8.19 18.26
N PRO A 80 -7.79 9.43 18.31
CA PRO A 80 -7.02 9.90 19.46
C PRO A 80 -7.90 9.99 20.70
N LYS A 81 -7.31 9.82 21.88
CA LYS A 81 -8.01 10.03 23.17
C LYS A 81 -8.52 11.47 23.30
N HIS A 82 -7.77 12.41 22.78
CA HIS A 82 -8.07 13.83 22.76
C HIS A 82 -8.01 14.31 21.29
N PRO A 83 -9.12 14.20 20.54
CA PRO A 83 -9.18 14.68 19.17
C PRO A 83 -8.96 16.19 19.11
N ASP A 84 -8.12 16.61 18.19
CA ASP A 84 -7.96 18.04 17.87
C ASP A 84 -8.81 18.37 16.65
N PRO A 85 -9.94 19.08 16.81
CA PRO A 85 -10.83 19.38 15.68
C PRO A 85 -10.21 20.33 14.66
N SER A 86 -9.10 20.99 14.97
CA SER A 86 -8.35 21.80 14.02
C SER A 86 -7.47 20.96 13.08
N LYS A 87 -7.28 19.66 13.36
CA LYS A 87 -6.44 18.78 12.57
C LYS A 87 -7.25 17.99 11.56
N LEU A 88 -6.87 18.10 10.31
CA LEU A 88 -7.46 17.29 9.23
C LEU A 88 -7.16 15.81 9.43
N PRO A 89 -8.12 14.90 9.18
CA PRO A 89 -7.90 13.47 9.30
C PRO A 89 -6.82 12.99 8.33
N VAL A 90 -6.11 11.92 8.71
CA VAL A 90 -5.03 11.33 7.94
C VAL A 90 -5.49 10.01 7.34
N ILE A 91 -5.30 9.82 6.04
CA ILE A 91 -5.48 8.54 5.35
C ILE A 91 -4.11 7.95 5.06
N LEU A 92 -3.92 6.67 5.41
CA LEU A 92 -2.71 5.91 5.14
C LEU A 92 -2.97 4.86 4.06
N CYS A 93 -2.20 4.93 2.96
CA CYS A 93 -2.28 4.01 1.83
C CYS A 93 -0.98 3.21 1.66
N HIS A 94 -1.09 1.89 1.71
CA HIS A 94 0.04 0.97 1.57
C HIS A 94 0.51 0.79 0.12
N GLY A 95 1.66 0.11 -0.06
CA GLY A 95 2.26 -0.19 -1.37
C GLY A 95 1.65 -1.41 -2.06
N LEU A 96 2.16 -1.70 -3.27
CA LEU A 96 1.76 -2.85 -4.08
C LEU A 96 2.05 -4.19 -3.36
N GLY A 97 1.09 -5.10 -3.38
CA GLY A 97 1.25 -6.44 -2.79
C GLY A 97 1.33 -6.43 -1.27
N LEU A 98 0.80 -5.40 -0.63
CA LEU A 98 0.71 -5.23 0.82
C LEU A 98 -0.75 -5.03 1.23
N ASN A 99 -1.01 -4.94 2.54
CA ASN A 99 -2.31 -4.58 3.11
C ASN A 99 -2.15 -3.56 4.24
N ALA A 100 -3.25 -3.17 4.88
CA ALA A 100 -3.26 -2.15 5.93
C ALA A 100 -2.37 -2.49 7.13
N THR A 101 -2.04 -3.78 7.39
CA THR A 101 -1.13 -4.15 8.48
C THR A 101 0.30 -3.65 8.25
N PHE A 102 0.66 -3.26 7.03
CA PHE A 102 1.92 -2.59 6.72
C PHE A 102 2.21 -1.42 7.68
N TRP A 103 1.18 -0.68 8.03
CA TRP A 103 1.28 0.50 8.88
C TRP A 103 1.32 0.20 10.38
N THR A 104 0.96 -1.03 10.79
CA THR A 104 0.82 -1.42 12.20
C THR A 104 1.62 -2.67 12.57
N ILE A 105 2.51 -3.12 11.69
CA ILE A 105 3.28 -4.35 11.84
C ILE A 105 4.35 -4.27 12.95
N THR A 106 4.84 -3.06 13.26
CA THR A 106 5.80 -2.78 14.34
C THR A 106 5.08 -2.39 15.62
N ASP A 107 5.74 -2.53 16.76
CA ASP A 107 5.14 -2.19 18.06
C ASP A 107 4.97 -0.67 18.23
N ASN A 108 5.89 0.14 17.70
CA ASN A 108 5.80 1.59 17.64
C ASN A 108 5.58 2.02 16.19
N HIS A 109 4.38 2.35 15.82
CA HIS A 109 3.99 2.56 14.43
C HIS A 109 3.40 3.95 14.16
N LEU A 110 3.44 4.38 12.88
CA LEU A 110 3.02 5.72 12.46
C LEU A 110 1.56 6.07 12.86
N PRO A 111 0.55 5.19 12.68
CA PRO A 111 -0.81 5.46 13.17
C PRO A 111 -0.89 5.84 14.64
N GLN A 112 -0.09 5.19 15.50
CA GLN A 112 -0.02 5.50 16.92
C GLN A 112 0.57 6.90 17.17
N GLN A 113 1.67 7.24 16.50
CA GLN A 113 2.31 8.56 16.65
C GLN A 113 1.37 9.68 16.18
N LEU A 114 0.67 9.48 15.06
CA LEU A 114 -0.32 10.44 14.57
C LEU A 114 -1.50 10.62 15.53
N THR A 115 -2.01 9.53 16.12
CA THR A 115 -3.10 9.64 17.11
C THR A 115 -2.63 10.28 18.42
N LEU A 116 -1.41 10.03 18.87
CA LEU A 116 -0.81 10.74 20.01
C LEU A 116 -0.68 12.24 19.74
N ALA A 117 -0.44 12.61 18.48
CA ALA A 117 -0.41 13.99 18.05
C ALA A 117 -1.81 14.61 17.80
N GLY A 118 -2.91 13.89 18.08
CA GLY A 118 -4.27 14.40 17.98
C GLY A 118 -4.99 14.17 16.65
N TYR A 119 -4.38 13.48 15.68
CA TYR A 119 -4.99 13.18 14.39
C TYR A 119 -5.96 11.99 14.44
N GLU A 120 -7.11 12.08 13.78
CA GLU A 120 -7.90 10.91 13.41
C GLU A 120 -7.23 10.22 12.21
N VAL A 121 -6.98 8.90 12.31
CA VAL A 121 -6.23 8.15 11.31
C VAL A 121 -7.07 7.04 10.71
N PHE A 122 -7.10 6.98 9.40
CA PHE A 122 -7.79 5.95 8.63
C PHE A 122 -6.78 5.16 7.81
N VAL A 123 -6.74 3.85 8.04
CA VAL A 123 -5.87 2.93 7.31
C VAL A 123 -6.77 1.99 6.52
N TYR A 124 -6.62 1.94 5.21
CA TYR A 124 -7.47 1.08 4.40
C TYR A 124 -6.69 -0.01 3.67
N ASP A 125 -7.36 -1.12 3.45
CA ASP A 125 -6.92 -2.17 2.53
C ASP A 125 -7.35 -1.76 1.11
N ALA A 126 -6.42 -1.53 0.20
CA ALA A 126 -6.75 -1.31 -1.20
C ALA A 126 -7.41 -2.57 -1.80
N ARG A 127 -8.05 -2.45 -2.97
CA ARG A 127 -8.71 -3.59 -3.60
C ARG A 127 -7.80 -4.81 -3.72
N SER A 128 -8.34 -6.00 -3.47
CA SER A 128 -7.64 -7.30 -3.48
C SER A 128 -6.59 -7.48 -2.39
N SER A 129 -6.61 -6.66 -1.33
CA SER A 129 -5.72 -6.83 -0.18
C SER A 129 -6.49 -6.84 1.14
N GLY A 130 -5.91 -7.47 2.16
CA GLY A 130 -6.48 -7.56 3.50
C GLY A 130 -7.93 -8.02 3.52
N ASN A 131 -8.83 -7.18 4.03
CA ASN A 131 -10.27 -7.46 4.09
C ASN A 131 -11.03 -7.02 2.83
N SER A 132 -10.36 -6.38 1.86
CA SER A 132 -11.01 -5.88 0.65
C SER A 132 -11.27 -6.99 -0.36
N THR A 133 -12.49 -6.99 -0.95
CA THR A 133 -12.94 -8.04 -1.85
C THR A 133 -14.08 -7.55 -2.76
N PRO A 134 -14.26 -8.11 -3.98
CA PRO A 134 -15.46 -7.85 -4.73
C PRO A 134 -16.68 -8.34 -3.96
N GLU A 135 -17.73 -7.50 -3.84
CA GLU A 135 -18.93 -7.80 -3.04
C GLU A 135 -19.58 -9.15 -3.42
N LYS A 136 -19.69 -9.39 -4.72
CA LYS A 136 -20.28 -10.64 -5.26
C LYS A 136 -19.55 -11.92 -4.86
N PHE A 137 -18.28 -11.81 -4.46
CA PHE A 137 -17.44 -12.95 -4.06
C PHE A 137 -17.08 -12.96 -2.57
N ALA A 138 -17.58 -12.02 -1.78
CA ALA A 138 -17.16 -11.82 -0.38
C ALA A 138 -17.22 -13.13 0.44
N ARG A 139 -18.30 -13.89 0.35
CA ARG A 139 -18.47 -15.16 1.09
C ARG A 139 -17.43 -16.22 0.69
N VAL A 140 -17.20 -16.40 -0.61
CA VAL A 140 -16.28 -17.43 -1.10
C VAL A 140 -14.83 -17.01 -0.84
N ASN A 141 -14.52 -15.72 -0.95
CA ASN A 141 -13.17 -15.21 -0.71
C ASN A 141 -12.81 -15.29 0.78
N ASN A 142 -13.73 -15.04 1.69
CA ASN A 142 -13.49 -15.27 3.12
C ASN A 142 -13.09 -16.72 3.43
N PHE A 143 -13.65 -17.70 2.72
CA PHE A 143 -13.22 -19.08 2.82
C PHE A 143 -11.84 -19.30 2.17
N LEU A 144 -11.65 -18.79 0.94
CA LEU A 144 -10.41 -19.01 0.17
C LEU A 144 -9.18 -18.36 0.83
N ARG A 145 -9.34 -17.29 1.60
CA ARG A 145 -8.24 -16.60 2.33
C ARG A 145 -7.46 -17.52 3.27
N ASN A 146 -8.09 -18.59 3.73
CA ASN A 146 -7.44 -19.60 4.58
C ASN A 146 -6.87 -20.78 3.80
N THR A 147 -6.80 -20.68 2.46
CA THR A 147 -6.28 -21.71 1.57
C THR A 147 -5.17 -21.15 0.68
N PRO A 148 -4.32 -21.99 0.04
CA PRO A 148 -3.36 -21.53 -0.95
C PRO A 148 -4.00 -21.17 -2.30
N LEU A 149 -5.31 -21.38 -2.46
CA LEU A 149 -6.02 -21.09 -3.69
C LEU A 149 -6.21 -19.57 -3.86
N PRO A 150 -6.16 -19.06 -5.10
CA PRO A 150 -6.40 -17.65 -5.36
C PRO A 150 -7.84 -17.26 -5.03
N GLU A 151 -8.04 -16.04 -4.52
CA GLU A 151 -9.36 -15.47 -4.34
C GLU A 151 -10.10 -15.36 -5.68
N ARG A 152 -11.43 -15.49 -5.61
CA ARG A 152 -12.28 -15.29 -6.77
C ARG A 152 -12.57 -13.81 -7.00
N GLY A 153 -12.61 -13.42 -8.26
CA GLY A 153 -12.92 -12.06 -8.68
C GLY A 153 -12.04 -11.62 -9.82
N GLU A 154 -12.32 -10.46 -10.29
CA GLU A 154 -11.56 -9.85 -11.36
C GLU A 154 -10.19 -9.45 -10.83
N ARG A 155 -9.14 -10.06 -11.37
CA ARG A 155 -7.75 -9.70 -11.10
C ARG A 155 -7.18 -8.75 -12.14
N SER A 156 -8.02 -8.33 -13.09
CA SER A 156 -7.68 -7.41 -14.17
C SER A 156 -7.69 -5.94 -13.74
N TRP A 157 -8.09 -5.64 -12.49
CA TRP A 157 -8.07 -4.29 -11.97
C TRP A 157 -6.67 -3.65 -12.07
N THR A 158 -6.66 -2.36 -12.28
CA THR A 158 -5.48 -1.54 -12.56
C THR A 158 -5.20 -0.55 -11.44
N THR A 159 -4.06 0.12 -11.47
CA THR A 159 -3.79 1.23 -10.53
C THR A 159 -4.74 2.40 -10.76
N ASP A 160 -5.23 2.59 -12.00
CA ASP A 160 -6.25 3.60 -12.30
C ASP A 160 -7.56 3.29 -11.57
N ASP A 161 -7.97 2.01 -11.51
CA ASP A 161 -9.17 1.62 -10.76
C ASP A 161 -9.06 1.95 -9.26
N GLN A 162 -7.85 1.82 -8.69
CA GLN A 162 -7.60 2.25 -7.31
C GLN A 162 -7.74 3.77 -7.16
N ALA A 163 -7.16 4.53 -8.09
CA ALA A 163 -7.23 5.98 -8.04
C ALA A 163 -8.67 6.51 -8.27
N TYR A 164 -9.42 5.93 -9.19
CA TYR A 164 -10.74 6.43 -9.59
C TYR A 164 -11.91 5.87 -8.77
N TYR A 165 -11.76 4.73 -8.10
CA TYR A 165 -12.85 4.10 -7.33
C TYR A 165 -12.53 3.94 -5.85
N ASP A 166 -11.30 3.49 -5.48
CA ASP A 166 -10.98 3.26 -4.07
C ASP A 166 -10.79 4.58 -3.32
N ILE A 167 -9.99 5.49 -3.86
CA ILE A 167 -9.70 6.79 -3.20
C ILE A 167 -10.99 7.58 -2.96
N PRO A 168 -11.89 7.81 -3.93
CA PRO A 168 -13.15 8.50 -3.68
C PRO A 168 -14.03 7.84 -2.63
N ALA A 169 -14.10 6.51 -2.59
CA ALA A 169 -14.88 5.78 -1.59
C ALA A 169 -14.33 5.99 -0.18
N VAL A 170 -12.98 5.97 -0.02
CA VAL A 170 -12.31 6.23 1.25
C VAL A 170 -12.51 7.69 1.68
N LEU A 171 -12.33 8.66 0.77
CA LEU A 171 -12.56 10.08 1.05
C LEU A 171 -13.98 10.35 1.54
N GLU A 172 -14.98 9.77 0.87
CA GLU A 172 -16.38 9.94 1.27
C GLU A 172 -16.68 9.28 2.63
N HIS A 173 -16.06 8.13 2.93
CA HIS A 173 -16.19 7.51 4.25
C HIS A 173 -15.59 8.39 5.34
N VAL A 174 -14.39 8.93 5.13
CA VAL A 174 -13.70 9.81 6.10
C VAL A 174 -14.54 11.07 6.31
N ARG A 175 -15.04 11.70 5.25
CA ARG A 175 -15.93 12.87 5.34
C ARG A 175 -17.15 12.60 6.21
N LYS A 176 -17.84 11.45 5.97
CA LYS A 176 -19.03 11.07 6.77
C LYS A 176 -18.71 10.82 8.25
N ARG A 177 -17.50 10.35 8.54
CA ARG A 177 -17.10 10.02 9.91
C ARG A 177 -16.60 11.22 10.70
N THR A 178 -15.93 12.17 10.05
CA THR A 178 -15.24 13.27 10.70
C THR A 178 -15.89 14.64 10.45
N GLY A 179 -16.67 14.77 9.38
CA GLY A 179 -17.22 16.05 8.93
C GLY A 179 -16.23 16.91 8.12
N HIS A 180 -14.97 16.50 7.99
CA HIS A 180 -13.97 17.23 7.22
C HIS A 180 -14.11 16.97 5.73
N GLU A 181 -14.12 18.03 4.91
CA GLU A 181 -14.13 17.92 3.45
C GLU A 181 -12.76 17.59 2.87
N GLN A 182 -11.69 17.94 3.58
CA GLN A 182 -10.31 17.71 3.18
C GLN A 182 -9.61 16.73 4.14
N VAL A 183 -8.57 16.07 3.64
CA VAL A 183 -7.76 15.11 4.36
C VAL A 183 -6.27 15.32 4.09
N ASN A 184 -5.44 14.81 4.98
CA ASN A 184 -4.03 14.56 4.73
C ASN A 184 -3.88 13.15 4.16
N TRP A 185 -3.11 12.99 3.10
CA TRP A 185 -2.80 11.68 2.52
C TRP A 185 -1.35 11.32 2.74
N ILE A 186 -1.10 10.14 3.31
CA ILE A 186 0.24 9.55 3.42
C ILE A 186 0.24 8.24 2.64
N GLY A 187 1.02 8.18 1.56
CA GLY A 187 1.13 7.01 0.71
C GLY A 187 2.56 6.44 0.71
N HIS A 188 2.67 5.13 0.89
CA HIS A 188 3.93 4.41 0.73
C HIS A 188 3.99 3.75 -0.64
N SER A 189 5.11 3.91 -1.35
CA SER A 189 5.34 3.24 -2.64
C SER A 189 4.17 3.46 -3.62
N LEU A 190 3.48 2.41 -4.08
CA LEU A 190 2.28 2.55 -4.92
C LEU A 190 1.22 3.46 -4.29
N GLY A 191 1.04 3.42 -2.96
CA GLY A 191 0.06 4.29 -2.28
C GLY A 191 0.33 5.78 -2.46
N GLY A 192 1.59 6.18 -2.67
CA GLY A 192 1.94 7.54 -3.08
C GLY A 192 1.86 7.75 -4.60
N MET A 193 2.16 6.73 -5.41
CA MET A 193 2.01 6.81 -6.87
C MET A 193 0.55 7.03 -7.28
N LEU A 194 -0.41 6.44 -6.56
CA LEU A 194 -1.83 6.67 -6.79
C LEU A 194 -2.23 8.14 -6.63
N MET A 195 -1.51 8.89 -5.77
CA MET A 195 -1.74 10.33 -5.63
C MET A 195 -1.27 11.13 -6.85
N PHE A 196 -0.25 10.69 -7.58
CA PHE A 196 0.09 11.35 -8.85
C PHE A 196 -1.10 11.25 -9.80
N THR A 197 -1.60 10.03 -10.06
CA THR A 197 -2.80 9.82 -10.88
C THR A 197 -4.00 10.65 -10.38
N PHE A 198 -4.26 10.64 -9.08
CA PHE A 198 -5.43 11.30 -8.50
C PHE A 198 -5.32 12.84 -8.56
N LEU A 199 -4.18 13.40 -8.20
CA LEU A 199 -3.98 14.84 -8.13
C LEU A 199 -3.87 15.51 -9.51
N GLU A 200 -3.45 14.76 -10.53
CA GLU A 200 -3.33 15.30 -11.89
C GLU A 200 -4.68 15.59 -12.53
N GLU A 201 -5.65 14.69 -12.41
CA GLU A 201 -6.86 14.74 -13.24
C GLU A 201 -8.18 14.51 -12.50
N HIS A 202 -8.17 13.92 -11.27
CA HIS A 202 -9.42 13.56 -10.62
C HIS A 202 -10.24 14.81 -10.17
N PRO A 203 -11.58 14.85 -10.41
CA PRO A 203 -12.42 15.98 -10.01
C PRO A 203 -12.38 16.30 -8.50
N GLU A 204 -12.21 15.27 -7.67
CA GLU A 204 -12.17 15.40 -6.21
C GLU A 204 -10.75 15.66 -5.64
N ARG A 205 -9.75 15.96 -6.49
CA ARG A 205 -8.36 16.22 -6.05
C ARG A 205 -8.23 17.33 -5.00
N HIS A 206 -9.13 18.31 -5.03
CA HIS A 206 -9.19 19.40 -4.05
C HIS A 206 -9.45 18.94 -2.62
N ARG A 207 -9.89 17.69 -2.42
CA ARG A 207 -10.12 17.10 -1.10
C ARG A 207 -8.82 16.63 -0.43
N ILE A 208 -7.71 16.62 -1.14
CA ILE A 208 -6.38 16.35 -0.58
C ILE A 208 -5.73 17.69 -0.21
N ALA A 209 -5.68 17.96 1.08
CA ALA A 209 -5.06 19.20 1.59
C ALA A 209 -3.54 19.11 1.58
N ASN A 210 -2.99 17.95 2.00
CA ASN A 210 -1.56 17.72 2.08
C ASN A 210 -1.25 16.29 1.62
N PHE A 211 -0.13 16.14 0.90
CA PHE A 211 0.35 14.84 0.40
C PHE A 211 1.74 14.51 0.97
N VAL A 212 1.88 13.33 1.56
CA VAL A 212 3.16 12.78 2.00
C VAL A 212 3.44 11.51 1.18
N GLY A 213 4.46 11.54 0.34
CA GLY A 213 4.92 10.40 -0.46
C GLY A 213 6.16 9.76 0.17
N MET A 214 6.02 8.52 0.67
CA MET A 214 7.11 7.75 1.28
C MET A 214 7.59 6.67 0.32
N GLY A 215 8.83 6.74 -0.13
CA GLY A 215 9.38 5.76 -1.06
C GLY A 215 8.69 5.73 -2.44
N SER A 216 7.97 6.79 -2.80
CA SER A 216 7.17 6.88 -4.03
C SER A 216 7.88 7.71 -5.10
N THR A 217 7.71 7.34 -6.36
CA THR A 217 8.26 8.07 -7.51
C THR A 217 7.40 7.84 -8.75
N ALA A 218 7.30 8.82 -9.63
CA ALA A 218 6.58 8.69 -10.91
C ALA A 218 7.45 8.11 -12.04
N VAL A 219 8.77 8.04 -11.84
CA VAL A 219 9.72 7.48 -12.78
C VAL A 219 10.65 6.50 -12.09
N VAL A 220 11.20 5.54 -12.84
CA VAL A 220 12.31 4.69 -12.40
C VAL A 220 13.40 4.77 -13.45
N PHE A 221 14.56 5.29 -13.06
CA PHE A 221 15.70 5.28 -13.96
C PHE A 221 16.25 3.85 -14.13
N PRO A 222 16.70 3.50 -15.34
CA PRO A 222 17.18 2.15 -15.62
C PRO A 222 18.43 1.82 -14.81
N THR A 223 18.30 0.94 -13.83
CA THR A 223 19.38 0.36 -13.03
C THR A 223 19.39 -1.16 -13.21
N LYS A 224 20.39 -1.82 -12.62
CA LYS A 224 20.37 -3.28 -12.53
C LYS A 224 19.13 -3.76 -11.75
N ASP A 225 18.84 -3.10 -10.62
CA ASP A 225 17.75 -3.46 -9.73
C ASP A 225 16.38 -3.23 -10.39
N SER A 226 16.16 -2.13 -11.11
CA SER A 226 14.92 -1.88 -11.83
C SER A 226 14.65 -2.92 -12.93
N LYS A 227 15.71 -3.37 -13.64
CA LYS A 227 15.60 -4.44 -14.63
C LYS A 227 15.26 -5.81 -14.00
N GLU A 228 15.81 -6.09 -12.82
CA GLU A 228 15.47 -7.30 -12.06
C GLU A 228 14.02 -7.27 -11.58
N MET A 229 13.56 -6.12 -11.05
CA MET A 229 12.15 -5.92 -10.67
C MET A 229 11.20 -6.09 -11.86
N ALA A 230 11.54 -5.54 -13.03
CA ALA A 230 10.73 -5.70 -14.24
C ALA A 230 10.57 -7.17 -14.64
N ARG A 231 11.65 -7.98 -14.55
CA ARG A 231 11.60 -9.44 -14.81
C ARG A 231 10.79 -10.18 -13.76
N ALA A 232 11.00 -9.86 -12.48
CA ALA A 232 10.23 -10.46 -11.38
C ALA A 232 8.74 -10.14 -11.51
N ASN A 233 8.37 -8.93 -11.92
CA ASN A 233 6.99 -8.51 -12.15
C ASN A 233 6.31 -9.36 -13.24
N ILE A 234 7.01 -9.70 -14.34
CA ILE A 234 6.49 -10.59 -15.37
C ILE A 234 6.22 -12.00 -14.80
N GLY A 235 7.18 -12.54 -14.06
CA GLY A 235 7.04 -13.85 -13.40
C GLY A 235 5.87 -13.88 -12.41
N LEU A 236 5.73 -12.83 -11.61
CA LEU A 236 4.65 -12.69 -10.64
C LEU A 236 3.28 -12.57 -11.34
N CYS A 237 3.20 -11.82 -12.43
CA CYS A 237 1.98 -11.72 -13.24
C CYS A 237 1.52 -13.06 -13.80
N LEU A 238 2.44 -13.92 -14.23
CA LEU A 238 2.13 -15.28 -14.70
C LEU A 238 1.70 -16.19 -13.56
N LEU A 239 2.45 -16.19 -12.46
CA LEU A 239 2.19 -17.07 -11.32
C LEU A 239 0.88 -16.72 -10.59
N SER A 240 0.54 -15.45 -10.48
CA SER A 240 -0.69 -14.97 -9.83
C SER A 240 -1.97 -15.48 -10.47
N LYS A 241 -1.91 -15.97 -11.72
CA LYS A 241 -3.06 -16.57 -12.42
C LYS A 241 -3.45 -17.96 -11.88
N VAL A 242 -2.51 -18.67 -11.29
CA VAL A 242 -2.68 -20.09 -10.91
C VAL A 242 -2.58 -20.32 -9.40
N ALA A 243 -1.92 -19.43 -8.66
CA ALA A 243 -1.72 -19.60 -7.22
C ALA A 243 -1.68 -18.25 -6.50
N SER A 244 -1.98 -18.27 -5.21
CA SER A 244 -1.72 -17.15 -4.31
C SER A 244 -0.26 -17.20 -3.88
N THR A 245 0.53 -16.28 -4.40
CA THR A 245 1.98 -16.20 -4.13
C THR A 245 2.26 -15.73 -2.71
N SER A 246 1.45 -14.82 -2.19
CA SER A 246 1.54 -14.32 -0.82
C SER A 246 1.27 -15.43 0.20
N ARG A 247 0.26 -16.26 -0.04
CA ARG A 247 -0.10 -17.37 0.86
C ARG A 247 0.90 -18.52 0.80
N LEU A 248 1.45 -18.79 -0.38
CA LEU A 248 2.56 -19.73 -0.52
C LEU A 248 3.83 -19.23 0.20
N GLY A 249 3.99 -17.91 0.36
CA GLY A 249 5.05 -17.28 1.14
C GLY A 249 4.88 -17.36 2.65
N ARG A 250 3.67 -17.57 3.17
CA ARG A 250 3.39 -17.58 4.63
C ARG A 250 4.27 -18.51 5.47
N PRO A 251 4.64 -19.72 5.03
CA PRO A 251 5.57 -20.57 5.78
C PRO A 251 6.97 -19.99 5.95
N MET A 252 7.37 -19.00 5.14
CA MET A 252 8.67 -18.32 5.24
C MET A 252 8.86 -17.54 6.55
N ARG A 253 7.78 -17.29 7.31
CA ARG A 253 7.84 -16.77 8.68
C ARG A 253 8.52 -17.71 9.67
N PHE A 254 8.52 -19.03 9.41
CA PHE A 254 9.14 -20.04 10.27
C PHE A 254 10.58 -20.39 9.88
N GLY A 255 11.00 -20.00 8.70
CA GLY A 255 12.34 -20.22 8.19
C GLY A 255 12.45 -19.79 6.74
N ARG A 256 13.50 -19.08 6.42
CA ARG A 256 13.73 -18.49 5.09
C ARG A 256 14.74 -19.34 4.32
N PRO A 257 14.39 -19.83 3.11
CA PRO A 257 15.33 -20.54 2.28
C PRO A 257 16.54 -19.67 1.92
N PRO A 258 17.72 -20.26 1.71
CA PRO A 258 18.87 -19.56 1.18
C PRO A 258 18.50 -18.83 -0.12
N GLY A 259 18.96 -17.59 -0.28
CA GLY A 259 18.66 -16.75 -1.44
C GLY A 259 17.43 -15.84 -1.30
N LEU A 260 16.51 -16.10 -0.36
CA LEU A 260 15.38 -15.19 -0.14
C LEU A 260 15.84 -13.82 0.37
N ALA A 261 16.94 -13.77 1.14
CA ALA A 261 17.56 -12.53 1.58
C ALA A 261 17.93 -11.59 0.41
N TYR A 262 18.16 -12.14 -0.78
CA TYR A 262 18.41 -11.34 -1.98
C TYR A 262 17.13 -10.64 -2.47
N ILE A 263 15.96 -11.28 -2.29
CA ILE A 263 14.65 -10.68 -2.62
C ILE A 263 14.25 -9.67 -1.54
N ASP A 264 14.53 -10.02 -0.28
CA ASP A 264 14.22 -9.16 0.89
C ASP A 264 14.82 -7.76 0.75
N ARG A 265 15.99 -7.62 0.14
CA ARG A 265 16.67 -6.34 -0.07
C ARG A 265 15.84 -5.31 -0.85
N PHE A 266 14.87 -5.74 -1.63
CA PHE A 266 13.95 -4.84 -2.29
C PHE A 266 12.92 -4.22 -1.34
N TYR A 267 12.61 -4.92 -0.25
CA TYR A 267 11.64 -4.44 0.73
C TYR A 267 12.32 -3.73 1.89
N TYR A 268 13.37 -4.31 2.46
CA TYR A 268 14.00 -3.78 3.67
C TYR A 268 15.47 -4.15 3.78
N THR A 269 16.19 -3.35 4.58
CA THR A 269 17.54 -3.65 5.01
C THR A 269 17.48 -4.46 6.30
N ARG A 270 18.01 -5.68 6.29
CA ARG A 270 17.84 -6.66 7.36
C ARG A 270 18.21 -6.15 8.75
N ASP A 271 19.31 -5.41 8.87
CA ASP A 271 19.81 -4.91 10.15
C ASP A 271 18.95 -3.75 10.71
N ASN A 272 18.17 -3.10 9.86
CA ASN A 272 17.33 -1.99 10.22
C ASN A 272 16.01 -2.43 10.88
N VAL A 273 15.57 -3.67 10.63
CA VAL A 273 14.23 -4.16 10.96
C VAL A 273 14.31 -5.30 11.99
N GLU A 274 13.35 -5.34 12.92
CA GLU A 274 13.22 -6.44 13.89
C GLU A 274 12.84 -7.75 13.20
N SER A 275 13.41 -8.88 13.66
CA SER A 275 13.06 -10.20 13.10
C SER A 275 11.57 -10.50 13.19
N LEU A 276 10.91 -10.09 14.28
CA LEU A 276 9.46 -10.25 14.46
C LEU A 276 8.66 -9.48 13.39
N THR A 277 9.11 -8.28 13.02
CA THR A 277 8.48 -7.49 11.94
C THR A 277 8.56 -8.24 10.61
N VAL A 278 9.70 -8.87 10.32
CA VAL A 278 9.85 -9.67 9.10
C VAL A 278 8.97 -10.92 9.11
N ASP A 279 8.83 -11.59 10.26
CA ASP A 279 7.93 -12.74 10.40
C ASP A 279 6.46 -12.32 10.21
N ARG A 280 6.07 -11.17 10.76
CA ARG A 280 4.74 -10.56 10.55
C ARG A 280 4.52 -10.17 9.10
N PHE A 281 5.54 -9.64 8.40
CA PHE A 281 5.47 -9.30 6.98
C PHE A 281 5.06 -10.49 6.14
N TYR A 282 5.79 -11.60 6.23
CA TYR A 282 5.47 -12.83 5.51
C TYR A 282 4.16 -13.47 5.97
N GLY A 283 3.85 -13.37 7.26
CA GLY A 283 2.66 -13.99 7.85
C GLY A 283 1.36 -13.29 7.49
N TYR A 284 1.35 -11.94 7.45
CA TYR A 284 0.11 -11.16 7.52
C TYR A 284 0.03 -9.99 6.55
N THR A 285 1.17 -9.43 6.09
CA THR A 285 1.19 -8.17 5.35
C THR A 285 1.30 -8.37 3.84
N LEU A 286 1.97 -9.46 3.42
CA LEU A 286 2.19 -9.75 2.01
C LEU A 286 0.88 -10.20 1.35
N GLU A 287 0.52 -9.59 0.23
CA GLU A 287 -0.68 -9.85 -0.55
C GLU A 287 -0.39 -10.10 -2.03
N ASP A 288 -1.35 -10.64 -2.74
CA ASP A 288 -1.25 -10.88 -4.17
C ASP A 288 -1.62 -9.62 -4.96
N PRO A 289 -0.70 -9.00 -5.70
CA PRO A 289 -1.06 -7.88 -6.55
C PRO A 289 -1.95 -8.33 -7.72
N GLY A 290 -2.84 -7.44 -8.17
CA GLY A 290 -3.68 -7.69 -9.34
C GLY A 290 -2.87 -7.81 -10.63
N ALA A 291 -3.24 -8.76 -11.50
CA ALA A 291 -2.55 -8.95 -12.78
C ALA A 291 -2.66 -7.71 -13.70
N GLY A 292 -3.77 -6.98 -13.63
CA GLY A 292 -3.95 -5.72 -14.36
C GLY A 292 -2.99 -4.63 -13.88
N ALA A 293 -2.85 -4.46 -12.54
CA ALA A 293 -1.90 -3.52 -11.96
C ALA A 293 -0.45 -3.88 -12.31
N LEU A 294 -0.08 -5.17 -12.22
CA LEU A 294 1.25 -5.64 -12.63
C LEU A 294 1.52 -5.35 -14.11
N LYS A 295 0.52 -5.54 -14.99
CA LYS A 295 0.63 -5.23 -16.42
C LYS A 295 0.79 -3.73 -16.64
N GLN A 296 0.00 -2.89 -15.98
CA GLN A 296 0.09 -1.42 -16.08
C GLN A 296 1.46 -0.90 -15.64
N LEU A 297 2.07 -1.52 -14.61
CA LEU A 297 3.39 -1.11 -14.10
C LEU A 297 4.58 -1.61 -14.94
N GLN A 298 4.38 -2.42 -16.00
CA GLN A 298 5.48 -2.87 -16.86
C GLN A 298 6.23 -1.73 -17.56
N PRO A 299 5.58 -0.74 -18.19
CA PRO A 299 6.27 0.41 -18.77
C PRO A 299 7.04 1.22 -17.72
N TYR A 300 6.49 1.37 -16.52
CA TYR A 300 7.13 2.05 -15.41
C TYR A 300 8.44 1.37 -14.99
N LEU A 301 8.41 0.06 -14.75
CA LEU A 301 9.60 -0.70 -14.36
C LEU A 301 10.60 -0.89 -15.51
N GLY A 302 10.14 -0.98 -16.76
CA GLY A 302 10.98 -1.25 -17.92
C GLY A 302 11.52 -0.02 -18.62
N LYS A 303 10.75 1.07 -18.65
CA LYS A 303 11.04 2.30 -19.42
C LYS A 303 11.03 3.56 -18.57
N GLY A 304 10.66 3.47 -17.29
CA GLY A 304 10.53 4.61 -16.39
C GLY A 304 9.30 5.48 -16.65
N GLN A 305 8.27 4.97 -17.37
CA GLN A 305 7.06 5.71 -17.74
C GLN A 305 5.86 5.20 -16.97
N PHE A 306 5.26 6.02 -16.13
CA PHE A 306 4.03 5.69 -15.42
C PHE A 306 2.81 6.08 -16.27
N LEU A 307 2.27 5.09 -16.98
CA LEU A 307 1.18 5.28 -17.93
C LEU A 307 -0.16 4.82 -17.32
N SER A 308 -1.25 5.42 -17.83
CA SER A 308 -2.61 4.88 -17.63
C SER A 308 -2.73 3.47 -18.20
N ALA A 309 -3.71 2.71 -17.73
CA ALA A 309 -3.91 1.31 -18.14
C ALA A 309 -4.18 1.16 -19.63
N ASP A 310 -4.78 2.16 -20.27
CA ASP A 310 -5.01 2.23 -21.72
C ASP A 310 -3.84 2.86 -22.51
N GLY A 311 -2.79 3.32 -21.80
CA GLY A 311 -1.58 3.90 -22.35
C GLY A 311 -1.70 5.32 -22.94
N LYS A 312 -2.86 5.98 -22.75
CA LYS A 312 -3.10 7.30 -23.36
C LYS A 312 -2.58 8.47 -22.51
N THR A 313 -2.58 8.32 -21.18
CA THR A 313 -2.09 9.33 -20.26
C THR A 313 -0.74 8.91 -19.72
N ASP A 314 0.24 9.79 -19.78
CA ASP A 314 1.54 9.63 -19.12
C ASP A 314 1.55 10.46 -17.84
N TYR A 315 1.31 9.80 -16.70
CA TYR A 315 1.34 10.45 -15.39
C TYR A 315 2.72 10.98 -15.04
N SER A 316 3.80 10.38 -15.56
CA SER A 316 5.15 10.93 -15.36
C SER A 316 5.35 12.28 -16.04
N ALA A 317 4.65 12.53 -17.15
CA ALA A 317 4.74 13.76 -17.93
C ALA A 317 3.81 14.88 -17.42
N ASN A 318 2.86 14.57 -16.55
CA ASN A 318 1.82 15.50 -16.07
C ASN A 318 2.02 15.98 -14.62
N LEU A 319 3.18 15.74 -14.02
CA LEU A 319 3.47 16.08 -12.63
C LEU A 319 3.36 17.59 -12.34
N ASP A 320 3.50 18.43 -13.36
CA ASP A 320 3.33 19.88 -13.28
C ASP A 320 1.89 20.31 -12.95
N LYS A 321 0.90 19.42 -13.09
CA LYS A 321 -0.48 19.66 -12.65
C LYS A 321 -0.66 19.56 -11.13
N ILE A 322 0.33 19.02 -10.41
CA ILE A 322 0.27 18.79 -8.97
C ILE A 322 0.78 20.03 -8.23
N VAL A 323 -0.15 20.75 -7.61
CA VAL A 323 0.09 21.97 -6.83
C VAL A 323 -0.14 21.78 -5.32
N THR A 324 -0.60 20.59 -4.92
CA THR A 324 -0.88 20.24 -3.51
C THR A 324 0.41 20.32 -2.68
N PRO A 325 0.37 20.90 -1.46
CA PRO A 325 1.49 20.83 -0.51
C PRO A 325 2.00 19.41 -0.35
N THR A 326 3.31 19.20 -0.57
CA THR A 326 3.87 17.86 -0.70
C THR A 326 5.16 17.67 0.11
N LEU A 327 5.19 16.58 0.92
CA LEU A 327 6.40 16.07 1.56
C LEU A 327 6.82 14.76 0.88
N PHE A 328 8.04 14.73 0.34
CA PHE A 328 8.67 13.50 -0.13
C PHE A 328 9.68 12.97 0.88
N ILE A 329 9.53 11.69 1.23
CA ILE A 329 10.43 10.97 2.12
C ILE A 329 11.15 9.87 1.33
N ALA A 330 12.48 9.97 1.28
CA ALA A 330 13.34 9.06 0.55
C ALA A 330 14.30 8.34 1.52
N GLY A 331 14.45 7.03 1.39
CA GLY A 331 15.49 6.26 2.07
C GLY A 331 16.77 6.19 1.23
N GLN A 332 17.92 6.38 1.86
CA GLN A 332 19.21 6.32 1.17
C GLN A 332 19.54 4.90 0.67
N GLY A 333 19.06 3.86 1.35
CA GLY A 333 19.25 2.45 0.99
C GLY A 333 18.11 1.87 0.14
N ASP A 334 17.16 2.68 -0.33
CA ASP A 334 16.02 2.22 -1.12
C ASP A 334 16.46 1.88 -2.54
N VAL A 335 16.46 0.59 -2.87
CA VAL A 335 16.83 0.07 -4.19
C VAL A 335 15.63 -0.13 -5.12
N MET A 336 14.39 -0.04 -4.62
CA MET A 336 13.18 -0.11 -5.44
C MET A 336 12.87 1.23 -6.11
N ALA A 337 13.07 2.31 -5.37
CA ALA A 337 12.85 3.67 -5.83
C ALA A 337 14.05 4.51 -5.39
N ASP A 338 15.03 4.64 -6.25
CA ASP A 338 16.27 5.34 -5.95
C ASP A 338 16.06 6.84 -5.71
N ILE A 339 17.01 7.49 -5.05
CA ILE A 339 16.93 8.92 -4.70
C ILE A 339 16.81 9.79 -5.94
N GLN A 340 17.51 9.46 -7.04
CA GLN A 340 17.50 10.28 -8.24
C GLN A 340 16.13 10.29 -8.90
N SER A 341 15.49 9.13 -8.99
CA SER A 341 14.12 8.97 -9.50
C SER A 341 13.11 9.77 -8.68
N LYS A 342 13.21 9.70 -7.34
CA LYS A 342 12.36 10.48 -6.42
C LYS A 342 12.64 11.98 -6.52
N ARG A 343 13.89 12.37 -6.62
CA ARG A 343 14.29 13.78 -6.75
C ARG A 343 13.77 14.37 -8.06
N TRP A 344 13.91 13.62 -9.16
CA TRP A 344 13.35 14.02 -10.45
C TRP A 344 11.84 14.23 -10.36
N THR A 345 11.11 13.27 -9.78
CA THR A 345 9.66 13.40 -9.57
C THR A 345 9.31 14.64 -8.76
N PHE A 346 9.99 14.85 -7.63
CA PHE A 346 9.78 16.01 -6.77
C PHE A 346 10.02 17.33 -7.49
N ASP A 347 11.10 17.43 -8.28
CA ASP A 347 11.45 18.66 -8.98
C ASP A 347 10.40 19.04 -10.04
N HIS A 348 9.71 18.07 -10.63
CA HIS A 348 8.67 18.28 -11.65
C HIS A 348 7.29 18.60 -11.09
N LEU A 349 7.06 18.53 -9.78
CA LEU A 349 5.83 19.03 -9.17
C LEU A 349 5.78 20.56 -9.21
N SER A 350 4.61 21.13 -9.53
CA SER A 350 4.40 22.59 -9.50
C SER A 350 3.99 23.14 -8.13
N SER A 351 3.90 22.29 -7.10
CA SER A 351 3.65 22.77 -5.73
C SER A 351 4.73 23.75 -5.30
N THR A 352 4.32 24.91 -4.83
CA THR A 352 5.19 25.95 -4.23
C THR A 352 5.55 25.61 -2.78
N ASP A 353 4.75 24.77 -2.12
CA ASP A 353 4.97 24.26 -0.78
C ASP A 353 5.36 22.79 -0.85
N LYS A 354 6.64 22.52 -1.13
CA LYS A 354 7.13 21.15 -1.23
C LYS A 354 8.46 20.97 -0.48
N THR A 355 8.58 19.83 0.20
CA THR A 355 9.75 19.46 1.01
C THR A 355 10.28 18.10 0.59
N PHE A 356 11.59 17.95 0.41
CA PHE A 356 12.25 16.69 0.10
C PHE A 356 13.21 16.31 1.23
N MET A 357 12.95 15.17 1.88
CA MET A 357 13.76 14.67 2.99
C MET A 357 14.39 13.33 2.61
N VAL A 358 15.70 13.22 2.82
CA VAL A 358 16.46 11.97 2.63
C VAL A 358 16.87 11.44 4.00
N PHE A 359 16.49 10.20 4.30
CA PHE A 359 16.86 9.52 5.53
C PHE A 359 17.98 8.52 5.26
N GLY A 360 19.16 8.83 5.79
CA GLY A 360 20.36 8.04 5.58
C GLY A 360 21.55 8.55 6.39
N LYS A 361 22.59 7.74 6.49
CA LYS A 361 23.82 8.10 7.21
C LYS A 361 24.49 9.35 6.66
N SER A 362 24.42 9.56 5.35
CA SER A 362 25.00 10.75 4.71
C SER A 362 24.26 12.05 5.06
N THR A 363 23.04 11.95 5.59
CA THR A 363 22.22 13.10 6.03
C THR A 363 22.08 13.16 7.56
N GLY A 364 22.92 12.40 8.31
CA GLY A 364 23.03 12.49 9.77
C GLY A 364 22.11 11.53 10.54
N TYR A 365 21.39 10.63 9.86
CA TYR A 365 20.56 9.62 10.52
C TYR A 365 21.32 8.35 10.85
N ALA A 366 20.80 7.54 11.80
CA ALA A 366 21.47 6.36 12.30
C ALA A 366 21.63 5.25 11.24
N LEU A 367 20.68 5.14 10.32
CA LEU A 367 20.57 4.03 9.37
C LEU A 367 20.52 4.54 7.93
N ASN A 368 20.94 3.67 6.97
CA ASN A 368 20.57 3.84 5.57
C ASN A 368 19.22 3.14 5.37
N TYR A 369 18.14 3.92 5.33
CA TYR A 369 16.77 3.39 5.23
C TYR A 369 16.51 2.80 3.86
N GLY A 370 16.02 1.55 3.81
CA GLY A 370 15.49 0.87 2.63
C GLY A 370 14.05 1.27 2.34
N HIS A 371 13.39 0.58 1.41
CA HIS A 371 12.06 0.91 0.92
C HIS A 371 10.99 0.90 2.02
N CYS A 372 10.80 -0.24 2.69
CA CYS A 372 9.84 -0.38 3.79
C CYS A 372 10.41 0.10 5.14
N ASP A 373 11.73 0.25 5.25
CA ASP A 373 12.40 0.73 6.47
C ASP A 373 11.90 2.11 6.87
N LEU A 374 11.45 2.94 5.91
CA LEU A 374 10.83 4.23 6.18
C LEU A 374 9.65 4.13 7.17
N VAL A 375 9.05 2.94 7.28
CA VAL A 375 7.95 2.65 8.21
C VAL A 375 8.36 1.61 9.27
N TRP A 376 9.23 0.64 8.91
CA TRP A 376 9.49 -0.55 9.73
C TRP A 376 10.79 -0.51 10.52
N ALA A 377 11.71 0.41 10.20
CA ALA A 377 12.98 0.47 10.90
C ALA A 377 12.80 0.77 12.39
N LYS A 378 13.67 0.19 13.21
CA LYS A 378 13.72 0.36 14.67
C LYS A 378 13.77 1.83 15.07
N SER A 379 14.44 2.67 14.29
CA SER A 379 14.60 4.11 14.53
C SER A 379 13.58 4.99 13.80
N ALA A 380 12.71 4.45 12.95
CA ALA A 380 11.69 5.24 12.26
C ALA A 380 10.77 6.03 13.22
N PRO A 381 10.35 5.48 14.39
CA PRO A 381 9.56 6.22 15.36
C PRO A 381 10.25 7.46 15.96
N GLN A 382 11.58 7.47 16.00
CA GLN A 382 12.36 8.59 16.54
C GLN A 382 12.84 9.56 15.46
N GLU A 383 13.08 9.07 14.25
CA GLU A 383 13.73 9.86 13.21
C GLU A 383 12.77 10.33 12.11
N ILE A 384 11.82 9.48 11.68
CA ILE A 384 10.95 9.77 10.52
C ILE A 384 9.58 10.27 10.95
N PHE A 385 8.91 9.56 11.87
CA PHE A 385 7.53 9.89 12.24
C PHE A 385 7.36 11.28 12.83
N PRO A 386 8.29 11.78 13.69
CA PRO A 386 8.21 13.14 14.21
C PRO A 386 8.29 14.21 13.10
N GLU A 387 9.08 13.99 12.06
CA GLU A 387 9.18 14.92 10.93
C GLU A 387 7.88 14.97 10.11
N ILE A 388 7.19 13.82 9.95
CA ILE A 388 5.86 13.78 9.31
C ILE A 388 4.85 14.58 10.14
N VAL A 389 4.79 14.33 11.45
CA VAL A 389 3.86 15.03 12.36
C VAL A 389 4.14 16.53 12.32
N LYS A 390 5.39 16.94 12.50
CA LYS A 390 5.82 18.34 12.47
C LYS A 390 5.45 19.03 11.15
N TRP A 391 5.66 18.36 10.01
CA TRP A 391 5.34 18.90 8.70
C TRP A 391 3.84 19.10 8.51
N LEU A 392 3.04 18.12 8.96
CA LEU A 392 1.57 18.21 8.93
C LEU A 392 1.05 19.29 9.88
N ASP A 393 1.58 19.41 11.11
CA ASP A 393 1.14 20.40 12.10
C ASP A 393 1.30 21.84 11.59
N GLN A 394 2.28 22.08 10.74
CA GLN A 394 2.50 23.40 10.13
C GLN A 394 1.47 23.75 9.03
N ARG A 395 0.64 22.79 8.60
CA ARG A 395 -0.24 22.89 7.41
C ARG A 395 -1.70 22.58 7.71
N GLN A 396 -2.12 22.73 8.97
CA GLN A 396 -3.52 22.51 9.35
C GLN A 396 -4.33 23.79 9.06
N HIS A 397 -4.71 23.99 7.80
CA HIS A 397 -5.62 25.06 7.42
C HIS A 397 -7.05 24.52 7.35
N VAL A 398 -7.70 24.43 8.50
CA VAL A 398 -9.14 24.15 8.54
C VAL A 398 -9.87 25.37 7.98
N VAL A 399 -10.34 25.28 6.75
CA VAL A 399 -11.46 26.13 6.34
C VAL A 399 -12.62 25.65 7.22
N ALA A 400 -12.99 26.46 8.22
CA ALA A 400 -14.07 26.14 9.14
C ALA A 400 -15.33 25.83 8.33
N SER A 401 -15.66 24.56 8.20
CA SER A 401 -16.99 24.17 7.77
C SER A 401 -17.98 24.68 8.80
N PRO A 402 -19.13 25.22 8.41
CA PRO A 402 -20.14 25.64 9.38
C PRO A 402 -20.44 24.46 10.30
N GLN A 403 -20.19 24.65 11.58
CA GLN A 403 -20.45 23.63 12.60
C GLN A 403 -21.91 23.21 12.48
N VAL A 404 -22.17 21.98 12.09
CA VAL A 404 -23.44 21.33 12.34
C VAL A 404 -23.48 21.08 13.85
N VAL A 405 -24.01 22.05 14.60
CA VAL A 405 -24.31 21.87 16.01
C VAL A 405 -25.37 20.77 16.09
N ARG A 406 -24.94 19.55 16.40
CA ARG A 406 -25.86 18.50 16.85
C ARG A 406 -26.36 18.91 18.23
N GLN A 407 -27.50 19.61 18.28
CA GLN A 407 -28.30 19.64 19.48
C GLN A 407 -28.83 18.21 19.69
N GLU A 408 -28.35 17.54 20.70
CA GLU A 408 -29.03 16.37 21.26
C GLU A 408 -30.37 16.82 21.82
N VAL A 409 -31.40 16.73 21.01
CA VAL A 409 -32.78 16.90 21.50
C VAL A 409 -33.16 15.55 22.13
N THR A 410 -33.06 15.47 23.44
CA THR A 410 -33.70 14.39 24.21
C THR A 410 -35.20 14.62 24.18
N ASN A 411 -35.88 13.95 23.25
CA ASN A 411 -37.34 13.91 23.23
C ASN A 411 -37.85 12.65 23.92
N ASN A 412 -38.48 12.86 25.07
CA ASN A 412 -39.40 11.94 25.70
C ASN A 412 -40.80 12.05 25.00
N SER A 413 -40.93 11.54 23.80
CA SER A 413 -42.25 11.18 23.20
C SER A 413 -42.05 10.63 21.78
N GLY A 414 -42.53 9.44 21.57
CA GLY A 414 -42.35 8.65 20.35
C GLY A 414 -43.13 9.16 19.15
N GLN A 415 -42.67 10.21 18.49
CA GLN A 415 -43.14 10.61 17.15
C GLN A 415 -41.98 11.16 16.36
N ASN A 416 -41.86 10.69 15.13
CA ASN A 416 -40.81 10.99 14.13
C ASN A 416 -41.04 12.41 13.57
N PRO A 417 -40.09 13.35 13.68
CA PRO A 417 -40.17 14.64 13.00
C PRO A 417 -39.18 14.76 11.85
N TYR A 418 -39.65 14.73 10.64
CA TYR A 418 -38.95 15.35 9.52
C TYR A 418 -38.95 16.87 9.70
N VAL A 419 -37.82 17.48 10.03
CA VAL A 419 -37.67 18.92 10.08
C VAL A 419 -37.19 19.43 8.72
N ARG A 420 -38.00 20.26 8.10
CA ARG A 420 -37.70 21.00 6.88
C ARG A 420 -36.69 22.11 7.20
N LEU A 421 -35.51 22.05 6.60
CA LEU A 421 -34.46 23.09 6.74
C LEU A 421 -34.89 24.36 6.04
N LYS A 422 -34.89 25.49 6.77
CA LYS A 422 -34.96 26.86 6.22
C LYS A 422 -33.61 27.23 5.63
N SER A 423 -33.61 27.92 4.49
CA SER A 423 -32.43 28.44 3.79
C SER A 423 -31.54 29.32 4.69
N PRO A 424 -30.22 29.30 4.48
CA PRO A 424 -29.30 30.13 5.28
C PRO A 424 -29.50 31.62 4.98
N GLN A 425 -29.69 32.42 6.02
CA GLN A 425 -29.59 33.86 5.92
C GLN A 425 -28.11 34.25 5.92
N THR A 426 -27.72 35.04 4.93
CA THR A 426 -26.40 35.65 4.81
C THR A 426 -26.26 36.71 5.90
N ILE A 427 -25.34 36.52 6.84
CA ILE A 427 -24.95 37.56 7.81
C ILE A 427 -23.76 38.32 7.21
N GLU A 428 -24.00 39.51 6.72
CA GLU A 428 -22.94 40.44 6.38
C GLU A 428 -22.35 41.02 7.67
N LEU A 429 -21.08 40.74 7.94
CA LEU A 429 -20.30 41.46 8.95
C LEU A 429 -19.63 42.67 8.30
N PRO A 430 -19.74 43.89 8.85
CA PRO A 430 -19.11 45.08 8.28
C PRO A 430 -17.59 44.97 8.46
N LEU A 431 -16.86 44.97 7.36
CA LEU A 431 -15.40 45.14 7.32
C LEU A 431 -15.10 46.65 7.59
N GLN A 432 -14.52 46.97 8.73
CA GLN A 432 -13.89 48.28 8.94
C GLN A 432 -12.39 48.17 8.54
N ILE A 433 -12.05 48.89 7.46
CA ILE A 433 -10.65 49.06 7.05
C ILE A 433 -10.18 50.39 7.68
N VAL A 434 -9.20 50.28 8.59
CA VAL A 434 -8.50 51.48 9.11
C VAL A 434 -7.12 51.54 8.44
N VAL A 435 -6.92 52.57 7.63
CA VAL A 435 -5.63 52.82 6.98
C VAL A 435 -4.85 53.80 7.87
N GLY A 436 -3.79 53.33 8.50
CA GLY A 436 -2.78 54.12 9.17
C GLY A 436 -1.44 53.96 8.48
N GLU A 437 -0.64 54.98 8.48
CA GLU A 437 0.62 55.07 7.73
C GLU A 437 1.50 53.82 7.86
N GLY A 438 1.65 53.07 6.76
CA GLY A 438 2.69 52.09 6.53
C GLY A 438 2.45 50.65 6.97
N ARG A 439 1.28 50.24 7.53
CA ARG A 439 0.95 48.83 7.81
C ARG A 439 -0.55 48.57 7.82
N VAL A 440 -1.00 47.61 7.05
CA VAL A 440 -2.39 47.09 7.08
C VAL A 440 -2.49 46.06 8.23
N LYS A 441 -3.40 46.29 9.20
CA LYS A 441 -3.84 45.27 10.17
C LYS A 441 -5.32 45.02 9.93
N VAL A 442 -5.67 43.73 9.71
CA VAL A 442 -7.06 43.24 9.69
C VAL A 442 -7.42 42.82 11.12
N ARG A 443 -8.51 43.27 11.63
CA ARG A 443 -9.14 42.76 12.85
C ARG A 443 -10.44 42.05 12.51
#